data_e3f3c00c5e37db8e0c31950e96c9c8b8
#
_entry.id   e3f3c00c5e37db8e0c31950e96c9c8b8
#
_cell.length_a   1.000
_cell.length_b   1.000
_cell.length_c   1.000
_cell.angle_alpha   90.00
_cell.angle_beta   90.00
_cell.angle_gamma   90.00
#
_symmetry.space_group_name_H-M   'P 1'
#
loop_
_entity.id
_entity.type
_entity.pdbx_description
1 polymer ?
#
loop_
_entity_poly.entity_id
_entity_poly.type
_entity_poly.pdbx_seq_one_letter_code
_entity_poly.pdbx_strand_id
1 'polypeptide(L)'
;VTRDPVSAVAHRKRRHIDVCLTEAVDYQTVTTGLERYRLPYNALTQTNLDTVDLGTEFLGSPLRAPVLIGAMTGGAQLSGIINRNLASAAQQLGLGMMLGSQRVMIDDPAAAVSFDVRDVAPDILLIGNIGLAQLQTAMVPGLAAALDRVGANALAVHTNPLQEAMQHNGDTDFSGSIQRLRAVAGSLGHPVMLKEVGHGIGTAAAAELADCPVAAIDVAGAGGTSWARVEQFVRYGEARYPALAEWGIPTAQALTEVRQLLPEVPLVASGGIRTGMDAAKALAMGAEVVAIARPLLAPAIESAAAVVDWLQPFIDELLVCLHGCGAPDLTALRNLCVAELH
;
A
#
# COMPACT_ATOMS: atom_id res chain seq x y z
N VAL A 1 29.20 -23.79 3.03
CA VAL A 1 28.22 -23.70 4.13
C VAL A 1 26.93 -23.25 3.51
N THR A 2 26.02 -24.18 3.21
CA THR A 2 24.67 -23.89 2.72
C THR A 2 23.92 -23.20 3.87
N ARG A 3 23.70 -21.88 3.75
CA ARG A 3 22.83 -21.16 4.69
C ARG A 3 21.40 -21.69 4.53
N ASP A 4 20.73 -21.98 5.65
CA ASP A 4 19.32 -22.31 5.69
C ASP A 4 18.50 -21.24 4.95
N PRO A 5 17.68 -21.61 3.94
CA PRO A 5 16.89 -20.65 3.15
C PRO A 5 15.99 -19.74 4.02
N VAL A 6 15.42 -20.26 5.09
CA VAL A 6 14.56 -19.50 6.02
C VAL A 6 15.38 -18.42 6.74
N SER A 7 16.60 -18.75 7.17
CA SER A 7 17.52 -17.80 7.80
C SER A 7 17.97 -16.69 6.84
N ALA A 8 18.13 -17.00 5.56
CA ALA A 8 18.52 -16.02 4.53
C ALA A 8 17.39 -15.01 4.25
N VAL A 9 16.13 -15.45 4.17
CA VAL A 9 14.97 -14.59 3.98
C VAL A 9 14.76 -13.67 5.19
N ALA A 10 14.85 -14.21 6.41
CA ALA A 10 14.71 -13.41 7.63
C ALA A 10 15.81 -12.34 7.74
N HIS A 11 17.06 -12.69 7.39
CA HIS A 11 18.18 -11.74 7.38
C HIS A 11 17.96 -10.61 6.35
N ARG A 12 17.50 -10.93 5.14
CA ARG A 12 17.20 -9.94 4.09
C ARG A 12 16.09 -8.99 4.56
N LYS A 13 14.99 -9.52 5.11
CA LYS A 13 13.87 -8.69 5.62
C LYS A 13 14.34 -7.74 6.72
N ARG A 14 15.20 -8.20 7.63
CA ARG A 14 15.80 -7.33 8.64
C ARG A 14 16.65 -6.23 7.99
N ARG A 15 17.47 -6.57 7.00
CA ARG A 15 18.30 -5.58 6.26
C ARG A 15 17.44 -4.52 5.56
N HIS A 16 16.29 -4.91 4.98
CA HIS A 16 15.33 -3.96 4.40
C HIS A 16 14.80 -2.99 5.47
N ILE A 17 14.42 -3.48 6.65
CA ILE A 17 13.97 -2.64 7.76
C ILE A 17 15.07 -1.65 8.16
N ASP A 18 16.29 -2.15 8.39
CA ASP A 18 17.43 -1.32 8.80
C ASP A 18 17.70 -0.21 7.76
N VAL A 19 17.78 -0.55 6.49
CA VAL A 19 18.00 0.40 5.38
C VAL A 19 16.86 1.42 5.29
N CYS A 20 15.60 1.00 5.42
CA CYS A 20 14.45 1.92 5.41
C CYS A 20 14.43 2.89 6.59
N LEU A 21 15.08 2.57 7.70
CA LEU A 21 15.16 3.43 8.88
C LEU A 21 16.36 4.37 8.85
N THR A 22 17.49 3.93 8.30
CA THR A 22 18.79 4.62 8.46
C THR A 22 19.25 5.34 7.20
N GLU A 23 18.76 4.95 6.02
CA GLU A 23 19.26 5.48 4.75
C GLU A 23 18.23 6.41 4.07
N ALA A 24 18.73 7.29 3.21
CA ALA A 24 17.91 8.18 2.41
C ALA A 24 17.31 7.43 1.20
N VAL A 25 16.30 6.61 1.45
CA VAL A 25 15.69 5.72 0.46
C VAL A 25 14.51 6.31 -0.30
N ASP A 26 14.09 7.52 0.02
CA ASP A 26 13.05 8.21 -0.75
C ASP A 26 13.60 8.70 -2.10
N TYR A 27 12.70 8.90 -3.07
CA TYR A 27 13.01 9.64 -4.28
C TYR A 27 13.61 11.00 -3.92
N GLN A 28 14.61 11.45 -4.67
CA GLN A 28 15.32 12.69 -4.39
C GLN A 28 14.86 13.82 -5.30
N THR A 29 14.46 13.50 -6.53
CA THR A 29 14.08 14.47 -7.55
C THR A 29 12.65 14.28 -8.04
N VAL A 30 12.15 13.05 -8.05
CA VAL A 30 10.77 12.74 -8.42
C VAL A 30 9.87 12.91 -7.20
N THR A 31 8.85 13.76 -7.35
CA THR A 31 7.81 14.00 -6.32
C THR A 31 6.56 13.18 -6.60
N THR A 32 5.59 13.22 -5.70
CA THR A 32 4.27 12.60 -5.92
C THR A 32 3.48 13.25 -7.05
N GLY A 33 3.82 14.48 -7.45
CA GLY A 33 3.05 15.31 -8.37
C GLY A 33 1.80 15.93 -7.75
N LEU A 34 1.44 15.59 -6.48
CA LEU A 34 0.27 16.15 -5.80
C LEU A 34 0.42 17.64 -5.49
N GLU A 35 1.64 18.16 -5.42
CA GLU A 35 1.91 19.58 -5.26
C GLU A 35 1.41 20.43 -6.45
N ARG A 36 1.22 19.82 -7.61
CA ARG A 36 0.66 20.45 -8.81
C ARG A 36 -0.85 20.64 -8.76
N TYR A 37 -1.52 20.07 -7.76
CA TYR A 37 -2.97 20.11 -7.64
C TYR A 37 -3.39 20.95 -6.43
N ARG A 38 -4.52 21.66 -6.57
CA ARG A 38 -5.14 22.43 -5.49
C ARG A 38 -6.58 22.03 -5.29
N LEU A 39 -6.93 21.81 -4.03
CA LEU A 39 -8.32 21.71 -3.60
C LEU A 39 -8.98 23.09 -3.63
N PRO A 40 -10.26 23.20 -4.05
CA PRO A 40 -10.99 24.44 -3.97
C PRO A 40 -11.22 24.83 -2.49
N TYR A 41 -10.80 26.04 -2.13
CA TYR A 41 -11.11 26.58 -0.79
C TYR A 41 -12.47 27.29 -0.83
N ASN A 42 -13.37 26.91 0.08
CA ASN A 42 -14.69 27.50 0.24
C ASN A 42 -14.75 28.37 1.49
N ALA A 43 -14.59 29.70 1.31
CA ALA A 43 -14.66 30.68 2.39
C ALA A 43 -16.06 30.76 3.06
N LEU A 44 -17.10 30.28 2.38
CA LEU A 44 -18.48 30.24 2.89
C LEU A 44 -18.94 28.79 3.10
N THR A 45 -18.07 27.95 3.69
CA THR A 45 -18.42 26.56 4.00
C THR A 45 -19.71 26.48 4.82
N GLN A 46 -20.56 25.51 4.49
CA GLN A 46 -21.79 25.21 5.22
C GLN A 46 -21.66 23.94 6.06
N THR A 47 -20.41 23.44 6.23
CA THR A 47 -20.15 22.24 7.06
C THR A 47 -19.85 22.65 8.51
N ASN A 48 -20.16 21.74 9.45
CA ASN A 48 -19.65 21.80 10.82
C ASN A 48 -18.55 20.73 10.94
N LEU A 49 -17.35 21.14 11.35
CA LEU A 49 -16.16 20.25 11.44
C LEU A 49 -16.46 18.99 12.28
N ASP A 50 -17.22 19.12 13.37
CA ASP A 50 -17.57 18.01 14.27
C ASP A 50 -18.50 16.95 13.61
N THR A 51 -19.09 17.27 12.47
CA THR A 51 -20.04 16.40 11.75
C THR A 51 -19.56 16.03 10.35
N VAL A 52 -18.34 16.41 9.96
CA VAL A 52 -17.72 15.93 8.71
C VAL A 52 -17.47 14.44 8.85
N ASP A 53 -17.93 13.67 7.86
CA ASP A 53 -17.81 12.20 7.87
C ASP A 53 -16.70 11.70 6.94
N LEU A 54 -15.75 10.97 7.51
CA LEU A 54 -14.68 10.26 6.77
C LEU A 54 -15.00 8.77 6.58
N GLY A 55 -16.15 8.31 7.05
CA GLY A 55 -16.57 6.91 6.93
C GLY A 55 -16.68 6.47 5.48
N THR A 56 -16.19 5.27 5.19
CA THR A 56 -16.26 4.66 3.85
C THR A 56 -16.32 3.14 3.95
N GLU A 57 -16.58 2.49 2.83
CA GLU A 57 -16.45 1.04 2.70
C GLU A 57 -15.35 0.74 1.66
N PHE A 58 -14.51 -0.25 1.93
CA PHE A 58 -13.53 -0.71 0.98
C PHE A 58 -13.41 -2.25 1.04
N LEU A 59 -13.46 -2.90 -0.13
CA LEU A 59 -13.45 -4.37 -0.27
C LEU A 59 -14.46 -5.08 0.66
N GLY A 60 -15.66 -4.50 0.81
CA GLY A 60 -16.75 -5.04 1.64
C GLY A 60 -16.57 -4.85 3.14
N SER A 61 -15.65 -4.01 3.58
CA SER A 61 -15.39 -3.74 5.01
C SER A 61 -15.53 -2.25 5.31
N PRO A 62 -16.21 -1.87 6.42
CA PRO A 62 -16.33 -0.48 6.82
C PRO A 62 -15.00 0.05 7.38
N LEU A 63 -14.70 1.31 7.05
CA LEU A 63 -13.54 2.06 7.56
C LEU A 63 -14.05 3.38 8.16
N ARG A 64 -13.48 3.81 9.30
CA ARG A 64 -13.81 5.11 9.91
C ARG A 64 -13.15 6.29 9.20
N ALA A 65 -12.07 6.02 8.46
CA ALA A 65 -11.42 6.99 7.58
C ALA A 65 -10.87 6.25 6.35
N PRO A 66 -10.73 6.92 5.18
CA PRO A 66 -10.31 6.30 3.92
C PRO A 66 -8.79 6.03 3.90
N VAL A 67 -8.29 5.35 4.93
CA VAL A 67 -6.86 5.12 5.15
C VAL A 67 -6.58 3.64 5.37
N LEU A 68 -5.57 3.14 4.67
CA LEU A 68 -5.00 1.81 4.87
C LEU A 68 -3.56 1.94 5.38
N ILE A 69 -3.18 1.08 6.31
CA ILE A 69 -1.78 0.84 6.63
C ILE A 69 -1.21 -0.07 5.55
N GLY A 70 -0.25 0.45 4.77
CA GLY A 70 0.33 -0.24 3.62
C GLY A 70 1.22 -1.42 4.01
N ALA A 71 1.37 -2.38 3.09
CA ALA A 71 2.19 -3.58 3.28
C ALA A 71 3.67 -3.24 3.54
N MET A 72 4.28 -3.83 4.57
CA MET A 72 5.68 -3.59 4.92
C MET A 72 6.47 -4.88 5.09
N THR A 73 6.23 -5.68 6.12
CA THR A 73 7.12 -6.78 6.51
C THR A 73 6.35 -8.01 7.01
N GLY A 74 7.05 -9.15 7.17
CA GLY A 74 6.53 -10.38 7.73
C GLY A 74 7.59 -11.50 7.72
N GLY A 75 7.38 -12.58 8.49
CA GLY A 75 8.26 -13.74 8.49
C GLY A 75 9.52 -13.64 9.36
N ALA A 76 9.59 -12.67 10.28
CA ALA A 76 10.66 -12.53 11.27
C ALA A 76 10.07 -12.07 12.61
N GLN A 77 10.78 -12.28 13.72
CA GLN A 77 10.29 -11.91 15.06
C GLN A 77 9.98 -10.39 15.16
N LEU A 78 10.89 -9.54 14.69
CA LEU A 78 10.66 -8.08 14.64
C LEU A 78 9.45 -7.73 13.77
N SER A 79 9.24 -8.45 12.68
CA SER A 79 8.07 -8.25 11.81
C SER A 79 6.76 -8.55 12.55
N GLY A 80 6.75 -9.53 13.43
CA GLY A 80 5.58 -9.83 14.27
C GLY A 80 5.23 -8.69 15.22
N ILE A 81 6.23 -8.08 15.87
CA ILE A 81 6.04 -6.90 16.74
C ILE A 81 5.48 -5.73 15.91
N ILE A 82 6.09 -5.42 14.78
CA ILE A 82 5.64 -4.36 13.87
C ILE A 82 4.19 -4.59 13.44
N ASN A 83 3.86 -5.78 12.94
CA ASN A 83 2.52 -6.09 12.47
C ASN A 83 1.47 -5.99 13.58
N ARG A 84 1.77 -6.42 14.80
CA ARG A 84 0.85 -6.32 15.93
C ARG A 84 0.61 -4.86 16.36
N ASN A 85 1.65 -4.04 16.41
CA ASN A 85 1.51 -2.62 16.73
C ASN A 85 0.70 -1.87 15.66
N LEU A 86 0.95 -2.14 14.38
CA LEU A 86 0.17 -1.58 13.27
C LEU A 86 -1.30 -2.02 13.31
N ALA A 87 -1.55 -3.30 13.53
CA ALA A 87 -2.91 -3.85 13.60
C ALA A 87 -3.69 -3.29 14.79
N SER A 88 -3.05 -3.18 15.97
CA SER A 88 -3.65 -2.59 17.16
C SER A 88 -4.03 -1.11 16.93
N ALA A 89 -3.16 -0.34 16.27
CA ALA A 89 -3.45 1.04 15.90
C ALA A 89 -4.59 1.12 14.86
N ALA A 90 -4.58 0.24 13.85
CA ALA A 90 -5.66 0.15 12.86
C ALA A 90 -7.00 -0.15 13.53
N GLN A 91 -7.04 -1.08 14.49
CA GLN A 91 -8.25 -1.41 15.28
C GLN A 91 -8.75 -0.20 16.06
N GLN A 92 -7.86 0.49 16.75
CA GLN A 92 -8.22 1.68 17.54
C GLN A 92 -8.82 2.79 16.67
N LEU A 93 -8.23 3.03 15.51
CA LEU A 93 -8.63 4.10 14.59
C LEU A 93 -9.72 3.67 13.58
N GLY A 94 -10.06 2.38 13.51
CA GLY A 94 -11.03 1.84 12.55
C GLY A 94 -10.55 1.88 11.11
N LEU A 95 -9.26 1.59 10.87
CA LEU A 95 -8.59 1.60 9.57
C LEU A 95 -8.40 0.18 9.02
N GLY A 96 -8.03 0.06 7.74
CA GLY A 96 -7.59 -1.21 7.18
C GLY A 96 -6.06 -1.38 7.24
N MET A 97 -5.59 -2.62 7.09
CA MET A 97 -4.17 -2.96 7.08
C MET A 97 -3.84 -4.01 6.02
N MET A 98 -2.74 -3.82 5.30
CA MET A 98 -2.14 -4.81 4.41
C MET A 98 -0.94 -5.48 5.10
N LEU A 99 -0.89 -6.80 5.09
CA LEU A 99 0.25 -7.58 5.56
C LEU A 99 1.42 -7.51 4.57
N GLY A 100 2.64 -7.72 5.04
CA GLY A 100 3.78 -8.00 4.16
C GLY A 100 3.66 -9.36 3.49
N SER A 101 4.50 -9.62 2.46
CA SER A 101 4.42 -10.85 1.66
C SER A 101 4.39 -12.12 2.53
N GLN A 102 3.33 -12.93 2.33
CA GLN A 102 3.05 -14.16 3.04
C GLN A 102 3.63 -15.41 2.35
N ARG A 103 4.45 -15.25 1.31
CA ARG A 103 5.11 -16.40 0.63
C ARG A 103 5.72 -17.38 1.65
N VAL A 104 6.38 -16.85 2.67
CA VAL A 104 7.00 -17.68 3.72
C VAL A 104 6.01 -18.58 4.47
N MET A 105 4.73 -18.21 4.57
CA MET A 105 3.69 -19.03 5.22
C MET A 105 3.24 -20.21 4.34
N ILE A 106 3.39 -20.08 3.01
CA ILE A 106 3.04 -21.16 2.07
C ILE A 106 4.11 -22.23 2.14
N ASP A 107 5.37 -21.81 2.28
CA ASP A 107 6.53 -22.72 2.36
C ASP A 107 6.70 -23.30 3.78
N ASP A 108 6.41 -22.51 4.82
CA ASP A 108 6.48 -22.87 6.24
C ASP A 108 5.27 -22.31 7.01
N PRO A 109 4.25 -23.16 7.33
CA PRO A 109 3.08 -22.74 8.09
C PRO A 109 3.39 -22.19 9.51
N ALA A 110 4.54 -22.50 10.09
CA ALA A 110 4.95 -21.96 11.39
C ALA A 110 5.28 -20.46 11.31
N ALA A 111 5.65 -19.95 10.14
CA ALA A 111 5.88 -18.53 9.91
C ALA A 111 4.61 -17.67 10.05
N ALA A 112 3.41 -18.28 10.07
CA ALA A 112 2.13 -17.59 10.26
C ALA A 112 2.08 -16.72 11.54
N VAL A 113 2.80 -17.11 12.60
CA VAL A 113 2.85 -16.38 13.89
C VAL A 113 3.21 -14.90 13.72
N SER A 114 4.05 -14.56 12.73
CA SER A 114 4.43 -13.16 12.47
C SER A 114 3.35 -12.34 11.75
N PHE A 115 2.29 -12.97 11.28
CA PHE A 115 1.14 -12.38 10.58
C PHE A 115 -0.15 -12.50 11.38
N ASP A 116 -0.13 -13.23 12.51
CA ASP A 116 -1.30 -13.44 13.35
C ASP A 116 -1.53 -12.19 14.22
N VAL A 117 -2.57 -11.42 13.85
CA VAL A 117 -2.90 -10.12 14.47
C VAL A 117 -4.37 -10.06 14.92
N ARG A 118 -5.18 -11.12 14.69
CA ARG A 118 -6.61 -11.05 14.96
C ARG A 118 -6.97 -10.97 16.44
N ASP A 119 -6.10 -11.41 17.33
CA ASP A 119 -6.28 -11.24 18.77
C ASP A 119 -6.18 -9.79 19.25
N VAL A 120 -5.46 -8.91 18.52
CA VAL A 120 -5.35 -7.48 18.80
C VAL A 120 -6.16 -6.61 17.84
N ALA A 121 -6.63 -7.17 16.72
CA ALA A 121 -7.38 -6.47 15.69
C ALA A 121 -8.45 -7.38 15.06
N PRO A 122 -9.52 -7.73 15.82
CA PRO A 122 -10.55 -8.67 15.36
C PRO A 122 -11.34 -8.15 14.17
N ASP A 123 -11.59 -6.84 14.07
CA ASP A 123 -12.63 -6.27 13.19
C ASP A 123 -12.09 -5.53 11.96
N ILE A 124 -10.77 -5.27 11.88
CA ILE A 124 -10.21 -4.48 10.78
C ILE A 124 -10.30 -5.20 9.43
N LEU A 125 -10.38 -4.43 8.35
CA LEU A 125 -10.06 -4.93 7.02
C LEU A 125 -8.58 -5.36 7.01
N LEU A 126 -8.34 -6.67 6.98
CA LEU A 126 -7.00 -7.25 6.90
C LEU A 126 -6.78 -7.82 5.50
N ILE A 127 -5.73 -7.36 4.82
CA ILE A 127 -5.42 -7.75 3.45
C ILE A 127 -4.12 -8.56 3.45
N GLY A 128 -4.20 -9.81 3.02
CA GLY A 128 -3.03 -10.66 2.78
C GLY A 128 -2.17 -10.15 1.63
N ASN A 129 -0.98 -10.74 1.39
CA ASN A 129 -0.07 -10.23 0.37
C ASN A 129 0.82 -11.33 -0.21
N ILE A 130 1.00 -11.30 -1.55
CA ILE A 130 1.95 -12.17 -2.28
C ILE A 130 2.53 -11.42 -3.48
N GLY A 131 3.74 -11.82 -3.92
CA GLY A 131 4.37 -11.27 -5.13
C GLY A 131 3.81 -11.86 -6.43
N LEU A 132 3.61 -11.03 -7.43
CA LEU A 132 3.13 -11.42 -8.75
C LEU A 132 4.13 -12.36 -9.47
N ALA A 133 5.44 -12.14 -9.32
CA ALA A 133 6.48 -13.00 -9.90
C ALA A 133 6.36 -14.45 -9.38
N GLN A 134 5.97 -14.62 -8.10
CA GLN A 134 5.84 -15.93 -7.46
C GLN A 134 4.45 -16.56 -7.64
N LEU A 135 3.46 -15.80 -8.13
CA LEU A 135 2.08 -16.24 -8.22
C LEU A 135 1.93 -17.38 -9.24
N GLN A 136 1.32 -18.49 -8.83
CA GLN A 136 0.98 -19.62 -9.69
C GLN A 136 -0.47 -20.03 -9.47
N THR A 137 -1.17 -20.41 -10.53
CA THR A 137 -2.58 -20.85 -10.42
C THR A 137 -2.74 -22.08 -9.51
N ALA A 138 -1.76 -22.97 -9.49
CA ALA A 138 -1.76 -24.13 -8.61
C ALA A 138 -1.68 -23.77 -7.11
N MET A 139 -1.33 -22.53 -6.76
CA MET A 139 -1.25 -22.06 -5.37
C MET A 139 -2.60 -21.63 -4.80
N VAL A 140 -3.66 -21.52 -5.60
CA VAL A 140 -4.98 -21.01 -5.15
C VAL A 140 -5.49 -21.66 -3.87
N PRO A 141 -5.49 -23.02 -3.72
CA PRO A 141 -5.94 -23.62 -2.45
C PRO A 141 -5.05 -23.27 -1.25
N GLY A 142 -3.74 -23.22 -1.44
CA GLY A 142 -2.79 -22.83 -0.38
C GLY A 142 -2.89 -21.36 -0.01
N LEU A 143 -3.16 -20.47 -0.99
CA LEU A 143 -3.40 -19.04 -0.76
C LEU A 143 -4.69 -18.84 0.04
N ALA A 144 -5.78 -19.48 -0.35
CA ALA A 144 -7.05 -19.42 0.38
C ALA A 144 -6.85 -19.87 1.84
N ALA A 145 -6.22 -21.04 2.05
CA ALA A 145 -5.93 -21.55 3.39
C ALA A 145 -5.02 -20.61 4.21
N ALA A 146 -4.05 -19.94 3.57
CA ALA A 146 -3.18 -18.97 4.23
C ALA A 146 -3.94 -17.70 4.65
N LEU A 147 -4.86 -17.21 3.81
CA LEU A 147 -5.74 -16.07 4.12
C LEU A 147 -6.68 -16.42 5.28
N ASP A 148 -7.37 -17.57 5.20
CA ASP A 148 -8.29 -18.03 6.24
C ASP A 148 -7.58 -18.21 7.58
N ARG A 149 -6.35 -18.74 7.58
CA ARG A 149 -5.55 -18.95 8.80
C ARG A 149 -5.28 -17.66 9.56
N VAL A 150 -4.99 -16.54 8.85
CA VAL A 150 -4.75 -15.24 9.49
C VAL A 150 -6.01 -14.39 9.56
N GLY A 151 -7.14 -14.89 9.07
CA GLY A 151 -8.40 -14.19 9.01
C GLY A 151 -8.37 -12.98 8.06
N ALA A 152 -7.62 -13.03 6.97
CA ALA A 152 -7.57 -11.95 6.00
C ALA A 152 -8.85 -11.91 5.14
N ASN A 153 -9.33 -10.70 4.86
CA ASN A 153 -10.56 -10.45 4.10
C ASN A 153 -10.31 -10.44 2.58
N ALA A 154 -9.10 -10.11 2.15
CA ALA A 154 -8.71 -9.93 0.75
C ALA A 154 -7.24 -10.28 0.54
N LEU A 155 -6.81 -10.37 -0.72
CA LEU A 155 -5.42 -10.58 -1.12
C LEU A 155 -4.91 -9.40 -1.95
N ALA A 156 -3.78 -8.80 -1.55
CA ALA A 156 -2.98 -7.92 -2.40
C ALA A 156 -1.93 -8.75 -3.14
N VAL A 157 -1.94 -8.68 -4.48
CA VAL A 157 -0.87 -9.20 -5.32
C VAL A 157 0.04 -8.03 -5.67
N HIS A 158 1.28 -8.01 -5.18
CA HIS A 158 2.20 -6.92 -5.50
C HIS A 158 3.04 -7.24 -6.74
N THR A 159 3.18 -6.24 -7.61
CA THR A 159 4.09 -6.26 -8.75
C THR A 159 5.27 -5.34 -8.47
N ASN A 160 6.49 -5.80 -8.71
CA ASN A 160 7.71 -5.10 -8.33
C ASN A 160 8.90 -5.41 -9.26
N PRO A 161 8.73 -5.32 -10.61
CA PRO A 161 9.75 -5.80 -11.56
C PRO A 161 11.08 -5.06 -11.41
N LEU A 162 11.09 -3.76 -11.16
CA LEU A 162 12.31 -3.00 -10.98
C LEU A 162 13.01 -3.37 -9.67
N GLN A 163 12.25 -3.54 -8.57
CA GLN A 163 12.80 -4.00 -7.31
C GLN A 163 13.46 -5.37 -7.46
N GLU A 164 12.77 -6.35 -8.06
CA GLU A 164 13.30 -7.71 -8.27
C GLU A 164 14.54 -7.71 -9.16
N ALA A 165 14.59 -6.87 -10.19
CA ALA A 165 15.77 -6.73 -11.05
C ALA A 165 16.99 -6.17 -10.30
N MET A 166 16.78 -5.32 -9.30
CA MET A 166 17.86 -4.74 -8.47
C MET A 166 18.24 -5.66 -7.30
N GLN A 167 17.33 -6.53 -6.84
CA GLN A 167 17.54 -7.44 -5.74
C GLN A 167 18.56 -8.53 -6.08
N HIS A 168 19.40 -8.90 -5.13
CA HIS A 168 20.27 -10.07 -5.30
C HIS A 168 19.43 -11.36 -5.31
N ASN A 169 19.49 -12.12 -6.39
CA ASN A 169 18.64 -13.31 -6.64
C ASN A 169 17.14 -12.98 -6.58
N GLY A 170 16.73 -11.86 -7.16
CA GLY A 170 15.32 -11.51 -7.30
C GLY A 170 14.59 -12.38 -8.33
N ASP A 171 13.29 -12.52 -8.18
CA ASP A 171 12.41 -13.29 -9.07
C ASP A 171 12.04 -12.41 -10.28
N THR A 172 12.85 -12.44 -11.34
CA THR A 172 12.73 -11.51 -12.49
C THR A 172 11.87 -12.03 -13.64
N ASP A 173 11.33 -13.24 -13.56
CA ASP A 173 10.44 -13.80 -14.58
C ASP A 173 8.98 -13.42 -14.34
N PHE A 174 8.55 -12.36 -15.02
CA PHE A 174 7.15 -11.92 -15.05
C PHE A 174 6.38 -12.42 -16.26
N SER A 175 6.94 -13.33 -17.08
CA SER A 175 6.28 -13.88 -18.27
C SER A 175 4.95 -14.55 -17.88
N GLY A 176 3.85 -14.20 -18.56
CA GLY A 176 2.51 -14.74 -18.29
C GLY A 176 1.92 -14.34 -16.94
N SER A 177 2.47 -13.32 -16.27
CA SER A 177 2.00 -12.90 -14.94
C SER A 177 0.55 -12.37 -14.95
N ILE A 178 0.16 -11.66 -16.01
CA ILE A 178 -1.22 -11.14 -16.12
C ILE A 178 -2.24 -12.28 -16.26
N GLN A 179 -1.92 -13.35 -17.01
CA GLN A 179 -2.79 -14.53 -17.14
C GLN A 179 -2.91 -15.25 -15.79
N ARG A 180 -1.83 -15.36 -15.02
CA ARG A 180 -1.85 -15.95 -13.67
C ARG A 180 -2.66 -15.07 -12.71
N LEU A 181 -2.49 -13.75 -12.73
CA LEU A 181 -3.28 -12.82 -11.93
C LEU A 181 -4.79 -12.97 -12.23
N ARG A 182 -5.16 -12.97 -13.51
CA ARG A 182 -6.54 -13.14 -13.97
C ARG A 182 -7.14 -14.46 -13.48
N ALA A 183 -6.40 -15.56 -13.62
CA ALA A 183 -6.85 -16.88 -13.16
C ALA A 183 -7.02 -16.92 -11.63
N VAL A 184 -6.08 -16.38 -10.87
CA VAL A 184 -6.15 -16.35 -9.39
C VAL A 184 -7.29 -15.44 -8.93
N ALA A 185 -7.40 -14.23 -9.48
CA ALA A 185 -8.46 -13.29 -9.12
C ALA A 185 -9.86 -13.85 -9.40
N GLY A 186 -10.02 -14.66 -10.48
CA GLY A 186 -11.27 -15.31 -10.83
C GLY A 186 -11.62 -16.56 -10.03
N SER A 187 -10.68 -17.13 -9.23
CA SER A 187 -10.88 -18.45 -8.59
C SER A 187 -10.56 -18.49 -7.10
N LEU A 188 -9.98 -17.45 -6.51
CA LEU A 188 -9.52 -17.48 -5.11
C LEU A 188 -10.67 -17.48 -4.09
N GLY A 189 -11.83 -16.94 -4.43
CA GLY A 189 -12.96 -16.81 -3.48
C GLY A 189 -12.85 -15.64 -2.50
N HIS A 190 -11.71 -14.91 -2.51
CA HIS A 190 -11.49 -13.66 -1.79
C HIS A 190 -11.28 -12.52 -2.79
N PRO A 191 -11.64 -11.26 -2.47
CA PRO A 191 -11.29 -10.12 -3.30
C PRO A 191 -9.77 -10.05 -3.52
N VAL A 192 -9.35 -9.85 -4.78
CA VAL A 192 -7.93 -9.72 -5.13
C VAL A 192 -7.69 -8.30 -5.62
N MET A 193 -6.71 -7.61 -5.05
CA MET A 193 -6.23 -6.33 -5.55
C MET A 193 -4.82 -6.46 -6.12
N LEU A 194 -4.53 -5.70 -7.18
CA LEU A 194 -3.16 -5.53 -7.67
C LEU A 194 -2.55 -4.29 -7.03
N LYS A 195 -1.28 -4.35 -6.65
CA LYS A 195 -0.54 -3.18 -6.16
C LYS A 195 0.88 -3.14 -6.71
N GLU A 196 1.38 -1.95 -6.96
CA GLU A 196 2.81 -1.71 -7.15
C GLU A 196 3.48 -1.41 -5.79
N VAL A 197 4.77 -1.15 -5.74
CA VAL A 197 5.54 -1.00 -4.48
C VAL A 197 6.19 0.37 -4.31
N GLY A 198 6.01 1.30 -5.26
CA GLY A 198 6.56 2.66 -5.19
C GLY A 198 7.11 3.20 -6.51
N HIS A 199 6.91 2.48 -7.62
CA HIS A 199 7.29 2.92 -8.96
C HIS A 199 6.10 3.24 -9.87
N GLY A 200 4.87 2.92 -9.43
CA GLY A 200 3.61 3.32 -10.05
C GLY A 200 3.08 2.38 -11.13
N ILE A 201 1.75 2.32 -11.21
CA ILE A 201 1.00 1.66 -12.29
C ILE A 201 0.57 2.75 -13.27
N GLY A 202 1.02 2.68 -14.52
CA GLY A 202 0.63 3.65 -15.56
C GLY A 202 -0.23 3.02 -16.65
N THR A 203 -0.46 3.80 -17.70
CA THR A 203 -1.35 3.49 -18.83
C THR A 203 -1.14 2.09 -19.42
N ALA A 204 0.11 1.68 -19.67
CA ALA A 204 0.40 0.39 -20.28
C ALA A 204 -0.04 -0.79 -19.39
N ALA A 205 0.25 -0.72 -18.09
CA ALA A 205 -0.17 -1.77 -17.15
C ALA A 205 -1.70 -1.74 -16.93
N ALA A 206 -2.30 -0.56 -16.86
CA ALA A 206 -3.75 -0.41 -16.72
C ALA A 206 -4.51 -1.01 -17.91
N ALA A 207 -4.01 -0.85 -19.13
CA ALA A 207 -4.60 -1.44 -20.32
C ALA A 207 -4.64 -2.98 -20.27
N GLU A 208 -3.60 -3.63 -19.74
CA GLU A 208 -3.54 -5.08 -19.55
C GLU A 208 -4.53 -5.59 -18.48
N LEU A 209 -5.00 -4.69 -17.60
CA LEU A 209 -5.93 -5.00 -16.52
C LEU A 209 -7.41 -4.84 -16.90
N ALA A 210 -7.74 -4.31 -18.08
CA ALA A 210 -9.11 -4.01 -18.49
C ALA A 210 -10.10 -5.17 -18.30
N ASP A 211 -9.67 -6.41 -18.61
CA ASP A 211 -10.48 -7.62 -18.45
C ASP A 211 -10.05 -8.48 -17.25
N CYS A 212 -9.26 -7.92 -16.32
CA CYS A 212 -8.81 -8.64 -15.16
C CYS A 212 -9.79 -8.40 -13.98
N PRO A 213 -10.35 -9.46 -13.36
CA PRO A 213 -11.35 -9.32 -12.31
C PRO A 213 -10.72 -8.94 -10.95
N VAL A 214 -9.82 -7.95 -10.95
CA VAL A 214 -9.29 -7.40 -9.70
C VAL A 214 -10.32 -6.51 -9.03
N ALA A 215 -10.46 -6.65 -7.72
CA ALA A 215 -11.40 -5.88 -6.91
C ALA A 215 -10.94 -4.44 -6.64
N ALA A 216 -9.63 -4.18 -6.74
CA ALA A 216 -9.06 -2.84 -6.59
C ALA A 216 -7.65 -2.79 -7.18
N ILE A 217 -7.13 -1.57 -7.39
CA ILE A 217 -5.75 -1.32 -7.82
C ILE A 217 -5.12 -0.27 -6.89
N ASP A 218 -3.97 -0.60 -6.28
CA ASP A 218 -3.13 0.36 -5.57
C ASP A 218 -2.00 0.83 -6.51
N VAL A 219 -2.08 2.07 -6.91
CA VAL A 219 -1.14 2.62 -7.91
C VAL A 219 0.29 2.70 -7.40
N ALA A 220 0.50 2.83 -6.10
CA ALA A 220 1.79 2.87 -5.41
C ALA A 220 2.87 3.64 -6.20
N GLY A 221 2.59 4.93 -6.45
CA GLY A 221 3.39 5.76 -7.34
C GLY A 221 4.73 6.21 -6.76
N ALA A 222 5.54 6.84 -7.62
CA ALA A 222 6.80 7.47 -7.26
C ALA A 222 6.57 8.78 -6.47
N GLY A 223 7.58 9.18 -5.69
CA GLY A 223 7.57 10.37 -4.82
C GLY A 223 7.63 10.04 -3.33
N GLY A 224 7.61 8.75 -2.97
CA GLY A 224 7.86 8.26 -1.63
C GLY A 224 9.15 7.45 -1.56
N THR A 225 9.06 6.21 -1.03
CA THR A 225 10.20 5.29 -0.96
C THR A 225 10.46 4.65 -2.31
N SER A 226 11.69 4.73 -2.81
CA SER A 226 12.15 4.03 -3.99
C SER A 226 12.70 2.65 -3.62
N TRP A 227 11.98 1.59 -3.94
CA TRP A 227 12.46 0.23 -3.68
C TRP A 227 13.69 -0.13 -4.51
N ALA A 228 13.86 0.45 -5.70
CA ALA A 228 15.10 0.32 -6.45
C ALA A 228 16.30 0.91 -5.70
N ARG A 229 16.08 2.01 -4.95
CA ARG A 229 17.10 2.62 -4.08
C ARG A 229 17.35 1.75 -2.84
N VAL A 230 16.30 1.24 -2.19
CA VAL A 230 16.42 0.32 -1.06
C VAL A 230 17.30 -0.89 -1.41
N GLU A 231 17.02 -1.56 -2.54
CA GLU A 231 17.80 -2.73 -2.97
C GLU A 231 19.26 -2.38 -3.28
N GLN A 232 19.52 -1.18 -3.80
CA GLN A 232 20.90 -0.72 -4.03
C GLN A 232 21.65 -0.53 -2.71
N PHE A 233 21.03 0.11 -1.70
CA PHE A 233 21.64 0.21 -0.36
C PHE A 233 21.86 -1.15 0.28
N VAL A 234 20.90 -2.07 0.17
CA VAL A 234 21.04 -3.45 0.66
C VAL A 234 22.22 -4.16 0.00
N ARG A 235 22.38 -3.99 -1.32
CA ARG A 235 23.37 -4.72 -2.11
C ARG A 235 24.75 -4.08 -2.13
N TYR A 236 24.80 -2.74 -2.23
CA TYR A 236 26.04 -1.98 -2.47
C TYR A 236 26.40 -1.04 -1.33
N GLY A 237 25.49 -0.75 -0.38
CA GLY A 237 25.67 0.28 0.64
C GLY A 237 25.50 1.71 0.14
N GLU A 238 25.12 1.89 -1.12
CA GLU A 238 24.95 3.19 -1.77
C GLU A 238 23.96 3.11 -2.93
N ALA A 239 23.44 4.26 -3.39
CA ALA A 239 22.63 4.36 -4.61
C ALA A 239 23.55 4.35 -5.85
N ARG A 240 24.06 3.18 -6.22
CA ARG A 240 25.02 2.99 -7.31
C ARG A 240 24.49 3.37 -8.70
N TYR A 241 23.19 3.24 -8.92
CA TYR A 241 22.51 3.58 -10.17
C TYR A 241 21.44 4.63 -9.90
N PRO A 242 21.80 5.92 -9.73
CA PRO A 242 20.87 6.97 -9.33
C PRO A 242 19.66 7.10 -10.25
N ALA A 243 19.85 6.98 -11.57
CA ALA A 243 18.75 7.07 -12.53
C ALA A 243 17.69 5.96 -12.36
N LEU A 244 18.10 4.74 -12.01
CA LEU A 244 17.17 3.65 -11.73
C LEU A 244 16.46 3.87 -10.37
N ALA A 245 17.11 4.53 -9.42
CA ALA A 245 16.53 4.89 -8.14
C ALA A 245 15.46 5.99 -8.25
N GLU A 246 15.50 6.79 -9.33
CA GLU A 246 14.53 7.85 -9.64
C GLU A 246 13.51 7.44 -10.71
N TRP A 247 13.52 6.18 -11.15
CA TRP A 247 12.64 5.71 -12.21
C TRP A 247 11.29 5.25 -11.64
N GLY A 248 10.23 5.96 -12.00
CA GLY A 248 8.85 5.66 -11.59
C GLY A 248 7.88 6.68 -12.15
N ILE A 249 6.59 6.38 -12.03
CA ILE A 249 5.46 7.24 -12.41
C ILE A 249 4.98 7.95 -11.15
N PRO A 250 4.97 9.29 -11.08
CA PRO A 250 4.44 10.03 -9.93
C PRO A 250 3.03 9.57 -9.53
N THR A 251 2.75 9.56 -8.23
CA THR A 251 1.47 9.06 -7.68
C THR A 251 0.26 9.73 -8.30
N ALA A 252 0.28 11.07 -8.46
CA ALA A 252 -0.81 11.81 -9.07
C ALA A 252 -1.03 11.43 -10.53
N GLN A 253 0.07 11.26 -11.29
CA GLN A 253 0.02 10.83 -12.69
C GLN A 253 -0.52 9.40 -12.81
N ALA A 254 0.02 8.46 -12.02
CA ALA A 254 -0.44 7.07 -12.00
C ALA A 254 -1.93 6.97 -11.69
N LEU A 255 -2.40 7.71 -10.67
CA LEU A 255 -3.82 7.76 -10.30
C LEU A 255 -4.70 8.26 -11.45
N THR A 256 -4.29 9.35 -12.12
CA THR A 256 -5.03 9.92 -13.26
C THR A 256 -5.08 8.97 -14.44
N GLU A 257 -3.94 8.37 -14.82
CA GLU A 257 -3.85 7.45 -15.95
C GLU A 257 -4.71 6.20 -15.73
N VAL A 258 -4.63 5.59 -14.53
CA VAL A 258 -5.42 4.38 -14.23
C VAL A 258 -6.91 4.72 -14.17
N ARG A 259 -7.31 5.83 -13.54
CA ARG A 259 -8.72 6.25 -13.47
C ARG A 259 -9.34 6.49 -14.85
N GLN A 260 -8.58 7.07 -15.78
CA GLN A 260 -9.05 7.31 -17.17
C GLN A 260 -9.33 6.01 -17.93
N LEU A 261 -8.52 4.98 -17.73
CA LEU A 261 -8.68 3.69 -18.44
C LEU A 261 -9.64 2.74 -17.74
N LEU A 262 -9.70 2.79 -16.44
CA LEU A 262 -10.46 1.87 -15.58
C LEU A 262 -11.38 2.68 -14.63
N PRO A 263 -12.40 3.37 -15.17
CA PRO A 263 -13.22 4.32 -14.40
C PRO A 263 -14.00 3.67 -13.25
N GLU A 264 -14.33 2.39 -13.36
CA GLU A 264 -15.15 1.67 -12.38
C GLU A 264 -14.33 0.90 -11.34
N VAL A 265 -13.02 0.74 -11.53
CA VAL A 265 -12.20 -0.04 -10.61
C VAL A 265 -11.84 0.83 -9.39
N PRO A 266 -12.10 0.37 -8.16
CA PRO A 266 -11.68 1.05 -6.95
C PRO A 266 -10.17 1.25 -6.92
N LEU A 267 -9.70 2.50 -6.65
CA LEU A 267 -8.29 2.84 -6.61
C LEU A 267 -7.82 3.16 -5.20
N VAL A 268 -6.64 2.67 -4.87
CA VAL A 268 -5.87 3.08 -3.70
C VAL A 268 -4.75 4.00 -4.17
N ALA A 269 -4.64 5.18 -3.58
CA ALA A 269 -3.50 6.06 -3.80
C ALA A 269 -2.46 5.82 -2.71
N SER A 270 -1.31 5.29 -3.09
CA SER A 270 -0.14 5.20 -2.22
C SER A 270 1.14 5.61 -2.94
N GLY A 271 2.24 5.69 -2.20
CA GLY A 271 3.50 6.23 -2.71
C GLY A 271 3.63 7.73 -2.44
N GLY A 272 4.35 8.06 -1.36
CA GLY A 272 4.66 9.45 -1.00
C GLY A 272 3.54 10.24 -0.35
N ILE A 273 2.39 9.65 -0.02
CA ILE A 273 1.35 10.29 0.79
C ILE A 273 1.89 10.51 2.21
N ARG A 274 1.91 11.78 2.67
CA ARG A 274 2.51 12.18 3.95
C ARG A 274 1.59 13.01 4.83
N THR A 275 0.61 13.71 4.24
CA THR A 275 -0.27 14.66 4.91
C THR A 275 -1.74 14.37 4.61
N GLY A 276 -2.64 14.84 5.47
CA GLY A 276 -4.08 14.79 5.19
C GLY A 276 -4.46 15.59 3.94
N MET A 277 -3.70 16.65 3.62
CA MET A 277 -3.86 17.40 2.37
C MET A 277 -3.52 16.54 1.14
N ASP A 278 -2.44 15.74 1.17
CA ASP A 278 -2.11 14.81 0.08
C ASP A 278 -3.25 13.79 -0.10
N ALA A 279 -3.75 13.25 1.02
CA ALA A 279 -4.87 12.31 1.01
C ALA A 279 -6.13 12.96 0.40
N ALA A 280 -6.50 14.17 0.83
CA ALA A 280 -7.67 14.88 0.31
C ALA A 280 -7.57 15.12 -1.20
N LYS A 281 -6.38 15.50 -1.71
CA LYS A 281 -6.14 15.64 -3.14
C LYS A 281 -6.30 14.32 -3.89
N ALA A 282 -5.66 13.25 -3.40
CA ALA A 282 -5.74 11.93 -4.01
C ALA A 282 -7.17 11.38 -4.07
N LEU A 283 -7.95 11.57 -2.98
CA LEU A 283 -9.38 11.20 -2.91
C LEU A 283 -10.22 12.02 -3.91
N ALA A 284 -10.00 13.33 -3.99
CA ALA A 284 -10.68 14.20 -4.95
C ALA A 284 -10.27 13.90 -6.41
N MET A 285 -9.10 13.30 -6.64
CA MET A 285 -8.64 12.81 -7.96
C MET A 285 -9.19 11.40 -8.28
N GLY A 286 -10.03 10.83 -7.42
CA GLY A 286 -10.75 9.58 -7.67
C GLY A 286 -10.19 8.35 -6.95
N ALA A 287 -9.30 8.47 -5.97
CA ALA A 287 -8.99 7.36 -5.08
C ALA A 287 -10.17 7.07 -4.14
N GLU A 288 -10.41 5.77 -3.86
CA GLU A 288 -11.37 5.36 -2.82
C GLU A 288 -10.77 5.49 -1.42
N VAL A 289 -9.51 5.11 -1.28
CA VAL A 289 -8.73 5.17 -0.06
C VAL A 289 -7.28 5.52 -0.37
N VAL A 290 -6.53 5.95 0.64
CA VAL A 290 -5.08 6.13 0.55
C VAL A 290 -4.36 5.07 1.38
N ALA A 291 -3.08 4.78 1.06
CA ALA A 291 -2.29 3.87 1.89
C ALA A 291 -0.94 4.49 2.28
N ILE A 292 -0.54 4.26 3.54
CA ILE A 292 0.68 4.78 4.15
C ILE A 292 1.50 3.60 4.68
N ALA A 293 2.78 3.51 4.29
CA ALA A 293 3.66 2.41 4.69
C ALA A 293 4.87 2.91 5.50
N ARG A 294 5.96 3.28 4.83
CA ARG A 294 7.26 3.57 5.48
C ARG A 294 7.23 4.59 6.63
N PRO A 295 6.45 5.68 6.59
CA PRO A 295 6.38 6.61 7.72
C PRO A 295 5.95 5.96 9.04
N LEU A 296 5.19 4.85 8.96
CA LEU A 296 4.72 4.12 10.12
C LEU A 296 5.73 3.07 10.64
N LEU A 297 6.85 2.85 9.94
CA LEU A 297 7.80 1.80 10.29
C LEU A 297 8.50 2.06 11.63
N ALA A 298 9.04 3.27 11.82
CA ALA A 298 9.68 3.64 13.07
C ALA A 298 8.68 3.66 14.25
N PRO A 299 7.51 4.31 14.14
CA PRO A 299 6.47 4.22 15.17
C PRO A 299 6.06 2.78 15.50
N ALA A 300 5.94 1.91 14.48
CA ALA A 300 5.51 0.53 14.68
C ALA A 300 6.55 -0.35 15.40
N ILE A 301 7.82 0.02 15.36
CA ILE A 301 8.86 -0.64 16.18
C ILE A 301 8.72 -0.22 17.64
N GLU A 302 8.32 1.01 17.89
CA GLU A 302 8.16 1.55 19.24
C GLU A 302 6.91 1.01 19.94
N SER A 303 5.72 1.33 19.41
CA SER A 303 4.45 0.89 19.99
C SER A 303 3.25 1.14 19.07
N ALA A 304 2.10 0.54 19.40
CA ALA A 304 0.82 0.87 18.79
C ALA A 304 0.40 2.32 19.05
N ALA A 305 0.67 2.85 20.25
CA ALA A 305 0.38 4.23 20.59
C ALA A 305 1.17 5.21 19.70
N ALA A 306 2.45 4.97 19.46
CA ALA A 306 3.25 5.80 18.55
C ALA A 306 2.71 5.78 17.11
N VAL A 307 2.15 4.67 16.65
CA VAL A 307 1.47 4.59 15.34
C VAL A 307 0.19 5.43 15.34
N VAL A 308 -0.61 5.38 16.42
CA VAL A 308 -1.81 6.22 16.58
C VAL A 308 -1.43 7.69 16.61
N ASP A 309 -0.40 8.06 17.38
CA ASP A 309 0.09 9.43 17.49
C ASP A 309 0.57 10.00 16.14
N TRP A 310 1.03 9.14 15.23
CA TRP A 310 1.36 9.55 13.87
C TRP A 310 0.13 9.67 12.97
N LEU A 311 -0.83 8.73 13.06
CA LEU A 311 -1.99 8.66 12.16
C LEU A 311 -3.11 9.64 12.55
N GLN A 312 -3.32 9.92 13.83
CA GLN A 312 -4.41 10.79 14.28
C GLN A 312 -4.30 12.21 13.71
N PRO A 313 -3.13 12.91 13.79
CA PRO A 313 -2.98 14.22 13.15
C PRO A 313 -3.18 14.20 11.64
N PHE A 314 -2.80 13.11 10.95
CA PHE A 314 -3.05 12.93 9.54
C PHE A 314 -4.56 12.88 9.22
N ILE A 315 -5.34 12.15 10.03
CA ILE A 315 -6.79 12.04 9.89
C ILE A 315 -7.46 13.38 10.23
N ASP A 316 -6.99 14.07 11.27
CA ASP A 316 -7.51 15.38 11.66
C ASP A 316 -7.27 16.42 10.56
N GLU A 317 -6.10 16.40 9.93
CA GLU A 317 -5.80 17.28 8.78
C GLU A 317 -6.73 16.98 7.59
N LEU A 318 -7.01 15.71 7.30
CA LEU A 318 -7.96 15.31 6.26
C LEU A 318 -9.37 15.85 6.55
N LEU A 319 -9.84 15.75 7.79
CA LEU A 319 -11.12 16.36 8.22
C LEU A 319 -11.16 17.86 7.94
N VAL A 320 -10.09 18.58 8.30
CA VAL A 320 -9.96 20.02 8.07
C VAL A 320 -9.99 20.34 6.57
N CYS A 321 -9.37 19.50 5.73
CA CYS A 321 -9.40 19.68 4.28
C CYS A 321 -10.83 19.57 3.74
N LEU A 322 -11.61 18.57 4.15
CA LEU A 322 -13.00 18.42 3.73
C LEU A 322 -13.82 19.66 4.16
N HIS A 323 -13.70 20.08 5.42
CA HIS A 323 -14.38 21.27 5.94
C HIS A 323 -14.00 22.53 5.13
N GLY A 324 -12.70 22.73 4.86
CA GLY A 324 -12.21 23.87 4.08
C GLY A 324 -12.67 23.87 2.63
N CYS A 325 -12.99 22.72 2.06
CA CYS A 325 -13.60 22.56 0.74
C CYS A 325 -15.12 22.74 0.76
N GLY A 326 -15.76 22.71 1.94
CA GLY A 326 -17.23 22.68 2.08
C GLY A 326 -17.82 21.29 1.78
N ALA A 327 -17.02 20.22 1.88
CA ALA A 327 -17.44 18.84 1.69
C ALA A 327 -17.85 18.23 3.03
N PRO A 328 -19.12 17.84 3.24
CA PRO A 328 -19.57 17.21 4.49
C PRO A 328 -19.11 15.74 4.60
N ASP A 329 -18.73 15.11 3.49
CA ASP A 329 -18.34 13.71 3.40
C ASP A 329 -17.40 13.46 2.20
N LEU A 330 -16.92 12.22 2.09
CA LEU A 330 -16.02 11.80 1.00
C LEU A 330 -16.70 11.82 -0.38
N THR A 331 -17.99 11.62 -0.47
CA THR A 331 -18.74 11.69 -1.74
C THR A 331 -18.72 13.10 -2.27
N ALA A 332 -18.98 14.08 -1.41
CA ALA A 332 -18.89 15.49 -1.78
C ALA A 332 -17.46 15.89 -2.17
N LEU A 333 -16.44 15.41 -1.46
CA LEU A 333 -15.03 15.65 -1.80
C LEU A 333 -14.66 15.12 -3.19
N ARG A 334 -15.06 13.89 -3.54
CA ARG A 334 -14.79 13.25 -4.84
C ARG A 334 -15.46 13.96 -6.01
N ASN A 335 -16.56 14.67 -5.75
CA ASN A 335 -17.26 15.47 -6.77
C ASN A 335 -16.64 16.85 -7.00
N LEU A 336 -15.60 17.23 -6.24
CA LEU A 336 -14.92 18.50 -6.44
C LEU A 336 -13.98 18.45 -7.64
N CYS A 337 -13.92 19.56 -8.39
CA CYS A 337 -12.90 19.75 -9.40
C CYS A 337 -11.58 20.16 -8.73
N VAL A 338 -10.57 19.32 -8.83
CA VAL A 338 -9.20 19.65 -8.41
C VAL A 338 -8.51 20.40 -9.54
N ALA A 339 -8.02 21.61 -9.26
CA ALA A 339 -7.32 22.41 -10.27
C ALA A 339 -5.86 21.97 -10.38
N GLU A 340 -5.41 21.63 -11.60
CA GLU A 340 -3.98 21.46 -11.89
C GLU A 340 -3.36 22.84 -12.13
N LEU A 341 -2.23 23.10 -11.47
CA LEU A 341 -1.43 24.32 -11.64
C LEU A 341 -0.50 24.15 -12.85
N HIS A 342 -0.57 25.06 -13.78
CA HIS A 342 0.29 25.10 -14.98
C HIS A 342 1.61 25.81 -14.71
#